data_695e252ae5d3c6852ee1abeddcd45ddd
#
_entry.id   695e252ae5d3c6852ee1abeddcd45ddd
#
_cell.length_a   1.000
_cell.length_b   1.000
_cell.length_c   1.000
_cell.angle_alpha   90.00
_cell.angle_beta   90.00
_cell.angle_gamma   90.00
#
_symmetry.space_group_name_H-M   'P 1'
#
loop_
_entity.id
_entity.type
_entity.pdbx_description
1 polymer ?
#
loop_
_entity_poly.entity_id
_entity_poly.type
_entity_poly.pdbx_seq_one_letter_code
_entity_poly.pdbx_strand_id
1 'polypeptide(L)'
;MFMRSIFRPRVFAGALAFALSAALAPAASAQSRAGLPDFTDLYEKNGPTVVSIDVTQKARRGRNGMPELSEDDPFYEFFRRFGQVPPRRGPEREPEAQAVGSGFIIGSDGHVLTNAHVVDGADEVTVRLSDKREFKAKVLGTDKRTDIALLKIETRDLPKVTIGDPDKLKVGEWVVAIGKPFGLENTMTAGIVSAKGRDLPQENLVPFIQTDVAINPGNSGGPLFNMKGEVVGINSLIYSRTGGYMGLAFAIPIDVAMNTVAQLKEKGRVTRGRIGVQIQPVSKEEAEAFGLGAPRGALVNGVEKDGPAAKAGVEVGDIIMKADGKDVKTSQELPRIITSVRPGNKIALTVWRKGAQKELTVTVAEMKDDTATQPRRGTPAPKEKAKPNKMGLVLSDLTDEQKKEADVKTGVAVDDIAPTVRGNVQPGDIIIAIVRGGQSTEAKNAAQVNDLLSKVEKGASVTLQLKRGEQQFFSTLRALNGE
;
A
#
# COMPACT_ATOMS: atom_id res chain seq x y z
N MET A 1 12.08 -15.68 -109.86
CA MET A 1 11.90 -14.35 -109.26
C MET A 1 11.79 -14.52 -107.75
N PHE A 2 12.85 -14.15 -107.04
CA PHE A 2 13.07 -14.50 -105.62
C PHE A 2 12.39 -13.49 -104.68
N MET A 3 11.65 -13.97 -103.73
CA MET A 3 11.14 -13.16 -102.60
C MET A 3 11.78 -13.63 -101.25
N ARG A 4 12.74 -12.86 -100.75
CA ARG A 4 13.42 -13.06 -99.47
C ARG A 4 12.51 -12.60 -98.31
N SER A 5 12.21 -13.55 -97.43
CA SER A 5 11.58 -13.31 -96.16
C SER A 5 12.64 -12.83 -95.13
N ILE A 6 12.45 -11.64 -94.58
CA ILE A 6 13.30 -11.09 -93.51
C ILE A 6 12.62 -11.38 -92.21
N PHE A 7 13.18 -12.38 -91.48
CA PHE A 7 12.84 -12.70 -90.06
C PHE A 7 13.49 -11.64 -89.16
N ARG A 8 12.70 -10.90 -88.41
CA ARG A 8 13.21 -9.94 -87.43
C ARG A 8 13.35 -10.57 -86.07
N PRO A 9 14.56 -10.60 -85.47
CA PRO A 9 14.77 -11.17 -84.14
C PRO A 9 14.53 -10.13 -82.99
N ARG A 10 13.29 -9.63 -82.83
CA ARG A 10 12.98 -8.62 -81.82
C ARG A 10 12.04 -9.10 -80.75
N VAL A 11 11.49 -10.29 -80.87
CA VAL A 11 10.48 -10.79 -79.86
C VAL A 11 11.13 -11.61 -78.72
N PHE A 12 12.34 -12.16 -78.91
CA PHE A 12 12.99 -12.93 -77.88
C PHE A 12 13.72 -12.13 -76.83
N ALA A 13 14.09 -10.88 -77.02
CA ALA A 13 14.76 -10.03 -76.08
C ALA A 13 13.80 -9.48 -75.01
N GLY A 14 12.51 -9.33 -75.29
CA GLY A 14 11.50 -8.85 -74.31
C GLY A 14 11.07 -9.87 -73.33
N ALA A 15 11.04 -11.18 -73.72
CA ALA A 15 10.65 -12.25 -72.80
C ALA A 15 11.73 -12.57 -71.78
N LEU A 16 13.03 -12.43 -72.17
CA LEU A 16 14.15 -12.67 -71.24
C LEU A 16 14.32 -11.52 -70.21
N ALA A 17 14.03 -10.27 -70.61
CA ALA A 17 14.08 -9.14 -69.68
C ALA A 17 12.93 -9.16 -68.66
N PHE A 18 11.74 -9.71 -69.01
CA PHE A 18 10.62 -9.85 -68.08
C PHE A 18 10.82 -11.02 -67.10
N ALA A 19 11.47 -12.09 -67.51
CA ALA A 19 11.83 -13.21 -66.64
C ALA A 19 12.94 -12.85 -65.63
N LEU A 20 13.89 -11.96 -66.02
CA LEU A 20 14.96 -11.50 -65.12
C LEU A 20 14.47 -10.45 -64.10
N SER A 21 13.47 -9.63 -64.45
CA SER A 21 12.86 -8.66 -63.49
C SER A 21 11.92 -9.33 -62.45
N ALA A 22 11.36 -10.51 -62.76
CA ALA A 22 10.55 -11.25 -61.79
C ALA A 22 11.42 -11.99 -60.75
N ALA A 23 12.71 -12.30 -61.10
CA ALA A 23 13.64 -12.94 -60.15
C ALA A 23 14.33 -11.96 -59.19
N LEU A 24 14.19 -10.64 -59.41
CA LEU A 24 14.70 -9.57 -58.55
C LEU A 24 13.60 -8.86 -57.72
N ALA A 25 12.40 -9.47 -57.62
CA ALA A 25 11.47 -9.01 -56.59
C ALA A 25 12.19 -9.24 -55.25
N PRO A 26 12.47 -8.17 -54.45
CA PRO A 26 12.99 -8.40 -53.12
C PRO A 26 11.96 -9.30 -52.46
N ALA A 27 12.42 -10.50 -52.01
CA ALA A 27 11.64 -11.26 -51.05
C ALA A 27 11.24 -10.23 -50.01
N ALA A 28 9.97 -9.90 -49.95
CA ALA A 28 9.44 -9.11 -48.84
C ALA A 28 9.82 -9.89 -47.62
N SER A 29 10.99 -9.57 -47.06
CA SER A 29 11.39 -10.01 -45.75
C SER A 29 10.20 -9.65 -44.94
N ALA A 30 9.44 -10.66 -44.50
CA ALA A 30 8.49 -10.49 -43.43
C ALA A 30 9.31 -9.73 -42.40
N GLN A 31 9.05 -8.41 -42.25
CA GLN A 31 9.68 -7.63 -41.21
C GLN A 31 9.44 -8.45 -39.97
N SER A 32 10.51 -9.08 -39.50
CA SER A 32 10.48 -9.67 -38.17
C SER A 32 9.80 -8.60 -37.33
N ARG A 33 8.71 -8.94 -36.66
CA ARG A 33 8.02 -8.07 -35.70
C ARG A 33 8.97 -7.81 -34.53
N ALA A 34 10.15 -7.26 -34.85
CA ALA A 34 11.15 -6.81 -33.89
C ALA A 34 10.57 -5.59 -33.22
N GLY A 35 9.93 -5.79 -32.06
CA GLY A 35 9.49 -4.69 -31.23
C GLY A 35 8.28 -4.93 -30.35
N LEU A 36 7.39 -5.87 -30.64
CA LEU A 36 6.28 -6.18 -29.73
C LEU A 36 6.67 -7.37 -28.83
N PRO A 37 6.43 -7.30 -27.53
CA PRO A 37 6.71 -8.41 -26.63
C PRO A 37 5.79 -9.59 -26.97
N ASP A 38 6.39 -10.78 -27.06
CA ASP A 38 5.69 -12.06 -27.14
C ASP A 38 5.78 -12.74 -25.77
N PHE A 39 4.63 -13.09 -25.21
CA PHE A 39 4.53 -13.68 -23.88
C PHE A 39 4.24 -15.20 -23.91
N THR A 40 4.21 -15.81 -25.10
CA THR A 40 3.81 -17.21 -25.29
C THR A 40 4.70 -18.16 -24.51
N ASP A 41 6.04 -18.08 -24.69
CA ASP A 41 7.00 -18.93 -23.98
C ASP A 41 6.92 -18.73 -22.45
N LEU A 42 6.67 -17.48 -22.02
CA LEU A 42 6.52 -17.15 -20.60
C LEU A 42 5.28 -17.84 -20.02
N TYR A 43 4.17 -17.85 -20.76
CA TYR A 43 2.94 -18.51 -20.35
C TYR A 43 3.11 -20.04 -20.32
N GLU A 44 3.65 -20.64 -21.36
CA GLU A 44 3.85 -22.09 -21.43
C GLU A 44 4.72 -22.60 -20.28
N LYS A 45 5.81 -21.90 -19.97
CA LYS A 45 6.74 -22.25 -18.90
C LYS A 45 6.15 -22.08 -17.52
N ASN A 46 5.45 -20.98 -17.26
CA ASN A 46 5.05 -20.58 -15.90
C ASN A 46 3.58 -20.89 -15.58
N GLY A 47 2.70 -21.02 -16.58
CA GLY A 47 1.30 -21.37 -16.37
C GLY A 47 1.07 -22.58 -15.47
N PRO A 48 1.85 -23.70 -15.62
CA PRO A 48 1.74 -24.87 -14.73
C PRO A 48 2.04 -24.59 -13.26
N THR A 49 2.73 -23.50 -12.93
CA THR A 49 3.05 -23.12 -11.54
C THR A 49 1.94 -22.37 -10.83
N VAL A 50 0.92 -21.91 -11.59
CA VAL A 50 -0.21 -21.12 -11.07
C VAL A 50 -1.40 -22.03 -10.77
N VAL A 51 -2.02 -21.83 -9.62
CA VAL A 51 -3.09 -22.67 -9.10
C VAL A 51 -4.35 -21.85 -8.82
N SER A 52 -5.52 -22.51 -8.85
CA SER A 52 -6.77 -21.97 -8.30
C SER A 52 -6.83 -22.27 -6.81
N ILE A 53 -7.36 -21.31 -6.07
CA ILE A 53 -7.68 -21.45 -4.65
C ILE A 53 -9.20 -21.37 -4.52
N ASP A 54 -9.83 -22.48 -4.24
CA ASP A 54 -11.27 -22.56 -4.01
C ASP A 54 -11.51 -22.63 -2.49
N VAL A 55 -12.35 -21.75 -1.98
CA VAL A 55 -12.63 -21.61 -0.56
C VAL A 55 -14.10 -21.85 -0.30
N THR A 56 -14.38 -22.71 0.68
CA THR A 56 -15.73 -22.97 1.16
C THR A 56 -15.91 -22.39 2.55
N GLN A 57 -16.97 -21.60 2.73
CA GLN A 57 -17.38 -21.08 4.03
C GLN A 57 -18.75 -21.64 4.37
N LYS A 58 -18.88 -22.31 5.51
CA LYS A 58 -20.17 -22.71 6.06
C LYS A 58 -20.90 -21.48 6.58
N ALA A 59 -22.12 -21.28 6.16
CA ALA A 59 -22.93 -20.15 6.60
C ALA A 59 -23.03 -20.15 8.14
N ARG A 60 -22.26 -19.29 8.80
CA ARG A 60 -22.46 -18.99 10.22
C ARG A 60 -23.78 -18.21 10.30
N ARG A 61 -24.80 -18.80 10.92
CA ARG A 61 -26.07 -18.12 11.20
C ARG A 61 -25.84 -16.98 12.17
N GLY A 62 -25.50 -15.81 11.63
CA GLY A 62 -25.72 -14.54 12.33
C GLY A 62 -27.23 -14.35 12.50
N ARG A 63 -27.65 -13.64 13.53
CA ARG A 63 -29.06 -13.40 13.89
C ARG A 63 -29.92 -12.79 12.78
N ASN A 64 -29.32 -12.37 11.64
CA ASN A 64 -29.97 -11.77 10.47
C ASN A 64 -29.57 -12.41 9.12
N GLY A 65 -28.91 -13.56 9.08
CA GLY A 65 -28.74 -14.37 7.86
C GLY A 65 -27.87 -13.76 6.74
N MET A 66 -27.03 -12.77 7.03
CA MET A 66 -26.02 -12.25 6.10
C MET A 66 -24.63 -12.49 6.69
N PRO A 67 -23.61 -12.82 5.87
CA PRO A 67 -22.22 -12.83 6.32
C PRO A 67 -21.86 -11.41 6.80
N GLU A 68 -21.34 -11.29 8.01
CA GLU A 68 -20.77 -10.03 8.51
C GLU A 68 -19.39 -9.79 7.84
N LEU A 69 -19.41 -9.32 6.61
CA LEU A 69 -18.28 -8.58 6.06
C LEU A 69 -18.45 -7.13 6.53
N SER A 70 -17.42 -6.56 7.12
CA SER A 70 -17.44 -5.16 7.54
C SER A 70 -17.66 -4.26 6.31
N GLU A 71 -18.58 -3.31 6.38
CA GLU A 71 -18.84 -2.34 5.29
C GLU A 71 -17.60 -1.48 4.94
N ASP A 72 -16.61 -1.46 5.82
CA ASP A 72 -15.33 -0.76 5.64
C ASP A 72 -14.25 -1.62 4.95
N ASP A 73 -14.55 -2.89 4.62
CA ASP A 73 -13.61 -3.75 3.90
C ASP A 73 -13.54 -3.30 2.42
N PRO A 74 -12.36 -2.98 1.88
CA PRO A 74 -12.19 -2.62 0.46
C PRO A 74 -12.73 -3.69 -0.52
N PHE A 75 -12.83 -4.93 -0.05
CA PHE A 75 -13.38 -6.05 -0.81
C PHE A 75 -14.87 -6.28 -0.58
N TYR A 76 -15.49 -5.63 0.42
CA TYR A 76 -16.94 -5.80 0.69
C TYR A 76 -17.79 -5.47 -0.54
N GLU A 77 -17.55 -4.34 -1.19
CA GLU A 77 -18.25 -3.96 -2.44
C GLU A 77 -17.95 -4.94 -3.57
N PHE A 78 -16.73 -5.46 -3.62
CA PHE A 78 -16.31 -6.45 -4.59
C PHE A 78 -17.05 -7.79 -4.40
N PHE A 79 -17.04 -8.35 -3.19
CA PHE A 79 -17.74 -9.60 -2.88
C PHE A 79 -19.26 -9.44 -2.92
N ARG A 80 -19.80 -8.29 -2.54
CA ARG A 80 -21.24 -7.99 -2.64
C ARG A 80 -21.74 -7.99 -4.09
N ARG A 81 -20.92 -7.55 -5.03
CA ARG A 81 -21.31 -7.37 -6.44
C ARG A 81 -20.99 -8.57 -7.32
N PHE A 82 -19.97 -9.34 -6.99
CA PHE A 82 -19.49 -10.48 -7.78
C PHE A 82 -19.56 -11.83 -7.06
N GLY A 83 -19.75 -11.85 -5.75
CA GLY A 83 -20.13 -13.06 -5.04
C GLY A 83 -21.52 -13.46 -5.53
N GLN A 84 -21.61 -14.58 -6.23
CA GLN A 84 -22.90 -15.14 -6.63
C GLN A 84 -23.65 -15.54 -5.35
N VAL A 85 -24.49 -14.63 -4.85
CA VAL A 85 -25.58 -15.02 -3.94
C VAL A 85 -26.66 -15.63 -4.83
N PRO A 86 -26.86 -16.94 -4.84
CA PRO A 86 -27.93 -17.56 -5.66
C PRO A 86 -29.27 -17.01 -5.19
N PRO A 87 -30.22 -16.72 -6.10
CA PRO A 87 -31.56 -16.31 -5.71
C PRO A 87 -32.22 -17.43 -4.91
N ARG A 88 -32.74 -17.11 -3.74
CA ARG A 88 -33.48 -18.01 -2.87
C ARG A 88 -34.64 -18.67 -3.63
N ARG A 89 -34.55 -19.97 -3.93
CA ARG A 89 -35.71 -20.84 -4.20
C ARG A 89 -35.42 -22.24 -3.65
N GLY A 90 -36.08 -22.58 -2.56
CA GLY A 90 -36.20 -23.94 -2.04
C GLY A 90 -35.67 -24.16 -0.64
N PRO A 91 -36.37 -24.90 0.23
CA PRO A 91 -35.96 -25.19 1.58
C PRO A 91 -35.17 -26.49 1.61
N GLU A 92 -33.89 -26.53 1.32
CA GLU A 92 -33.05 -27.71 1.61
C GLU A 92 -31.68 -27.65 0.88
N ARG A 93 -30.89 -26.64 1.19
CA ARG A 93 -29.42 -26.70 1.16
C ARG A 93 -28.88 -25.38 1.74
N GLU A 94 -28.05 -25.47 2.78
CA GLU A 94 -27.33 -24.30 3.28
C GLU A 94 -26.49 -23.72 2.12
N PRO A 95 -26.58 -22.41 1.81
CA PRO A 95 -25.77 -21.84 0.76
C PRO A 95 -24.32 -21.83 1.22
N GLU A 96 -23.48 -22.68 0.64
CA GLU A 96 -22.03 -22.60 0.74
C GLU A 96 -21.59 -21.38 -0.08
N ALA A 97 -21.00 -20.40 0.58
CA ALA A 97 -20.35 -19.30 -0.12
C ALA A 97 -19.02 -19.83 -0.68
N GLN A 98 -18.87 -19.78 -2.00
CA GLN A 98 -17.63 -20.16 -2.68
C GLN A 98 -16.91 -18.89 -3.10
N ALA A 99 -15.68 -18.69 -2.61
CA ALA A 99 -14.76 -17.67 -3.09
C ALA A 99 -13.67 -18.35 -3.91
N VAL A 100 -13.24 -17.70 -4.99
CA VAL A 100 -12.19 -18.20 -5.88
C VAL A 100 -11.08 -17.17 -5.98
N GLY A 101 -9.86 -17.62 -5.75
CA GLY A 101 -8.63 -16.82 -5.91
C GLY A 101 -7.58 -17.57 -6.70
N SER A 102 -6.44 -16.95 -6.88
CA SER A 102 -5.25 -17.57 -7.46
C SER A 102 -4.15 -17.76 -6.42
N GLY A 103 -3.22 -18.64 -6.73
CA GLY A 103 -1.99 -18.82 -5.99
C GLY A 103 -0.89 -19.35 -6.90
N PHE A 104 0.29 -19.53 -6.35
CA PHE A 104 1.39 -20.13 -7.11
C PHE A 104 2.30 -20.98 -6.22
N ILE A 105 2.92 -21.98 -6.84
CA ILE A 105 3.74 -22.98 -6.16
C ILE A 105 5.14 -22.40 -5.96
N ILE A 106 5.57 -22.26 -4.70
CA ILE A 106 6.92 -21.77 -4.34
C ILE A 106 7.89 -22.87 -3.94
N GLY A 107 7.40 -24.08 -3.73
CA GLY A 107 8.21 -25.26 -3.37
C GLY A 107 7.70 -26.51 -4.05
N SER A 108 8.59 -27.33 -4.61
CA SER A 108 8.23 -28.62 -5.23
C SER A 108 7.62 -29.61 -4.25
N ASP A 109 7.74 -29.33 -2.98
CA ASP A 109 7.15 -30.07 -1.85
C ASP A 109 5.69 -29.70 -1.54
N GLY A 110 5.07 -28.81 -2.32
CA GLY A 110 3.65 -28.43 -2.17
C GLY A 110 3.38 -27.18 -1.37
N HIS A 111 4.35 -26.31 -1.16
CA HIS A 111 4.09 -24.98 -0.62
C HIS A 111 3.51 -24.06 -1.70
N VAL A 112 2.38 -23.44 -1.37
CA VAL A 112 1.65 -22.52 -2.25
C VAL A 112 1.50 -21.17 -1.54
N LEU A 113 1.67 -20.10 -2.30
CA LEU A 113 1.54 -18.73 -1.83
C LEU A 113 0.30 -18.09 -2.46
N THR A 114 -0.46 -17.34 -1.65
CA THR A 114 -1.63 -16.58 -2.06
C THR A 114 -1.84 -15.38 -1.14
N ASN A 115 -2.91 -14.61 -1.34
CA ASN A 115 -3.27 -13.53 -0.41
C ASN A 115 -4.00 -14.06 0.83
N ALA A 116 -3.84 -13.33 1.95
CA ALA A 116 -4.51 -13.68 3.20
C ALA A 116 -6.03 -13.53 3.08
N HIS A 117 -6.51 -12.48 2.40
CA HIS A 117 -7.95 -12.25 2.20
C HIS A 117 -8.63 -13.36 1.38
N VAL A 118 -7.89 -14.07 0.51
CA VAL A 118 -8.43 -15.19 -0.27
C VAL A 118 -8.85 -16.36 0.62
N VAL A 119 -8.15 -16.57 1.74
CA VAL A 119 -8.40 -17.70 2.66
C VAL A 119 -8.98 -17.27 4.01
N ASP A 120 -9.31 -15.98 4.17
CA ASP A 120 -9.85 -15.47 5.44
C ASP A 120 -11.24 -16.03 5.71
N GLY A 121 -11.45 -16.53 6.92
CA GLY A 121 -12.71 -17.15 7.31
C GLY A 121 -13.04 -18.48 6.63
N ALA A 122 -12.10 -19.08 5.87
CA ALA A 122 -12.29 -20.37 5.20
C ALA A 122 -12.47 -21.52 6.20
N ASP A 123 -13.51 -22.35 6.02
CA ASP A 123 -13.62 -23.63 6.70
C ASP A 123 -12.84 -24.73 5.96
N GLU A 124 -12.80 -24.66 4.64
CA GLU A 124 -12.01 -25.56 3.80
C GLU A 124 -11.38 -24.78 2.65
N VAL A 125 -10.11 -25.09 2.36
CA VAL A 125 -9.34 -24.54 1.23
C VAL A 125 -8.93 -25.69 0.32
N THR A 126 -9.27 -25.59 -0.95
CA THR A 126 -8.89 -26.55 -1.99
C THR A 126 -7.99 -25.86 -3.01
N VAL A 127 -6.85 -26.45 -3.30
CA VAL A 127 -5.91 -26.03 -4.35
C VAL A 127 -6.13 -26.91 -5.58
N ARG A 128 -6.45 -26.28 -6.72
CA ARG A 128 -6.58 -26.96 -8.00
C ARG A 128 -5.41 -26.59 -8.92
N LEU A 129 -4.67 -27.59 -9.35
CA LEU A 129 -3.53 -27.44 -10.27
C LEU A 129 -4.00 -27.18 -11.71
N SER A 130 -3.07 -26.84 -12.59
CA SER A 130 -3.34 -26.65 -14.02
C SER A 130 -3.71 -27.97 -14.74
N ASP A 131 -3.27 -29.12 -14.23
CA ASP A 131 -3.61 -30.45 -14.72
C ASP A 131 -4.93 -30.99 -14.14
N LYS A 132 -5.73 -30.15 -13.47
CA LYS A 132 -7.04 -30.40 -12.85
C LYS A 132 -6.99 -31.29 -11.60
N ARG A 133 -5.83 -31.69 -11.10
CA ARG A 133 -5.73 -32.35 -9.79
C ARG A 133 -6.11 -31.38 -8.68
N GLU A 134 -6.86 -31.85 -7.71
CA GLU A 134 -7.34 -31.09 -6.55
C GLU A 134 -6.76 -31.65 -5.26
N PHE A 135 -6.38 -30.75 -4.37
CA PHE A 135 -5.80 -31.10 -3.08
C PHE A 135 -6.40 -30.24 -1.99
N LYS A 136 -6.81 -30.86 -0.88
CA LYS A 136 -7.10 -30.11 0.35
C LYS A 136 -5.81 -29.46 0.82
N ALA A 137 -5.88 -28.15 1.06
CA ALA A 137 -4.74 -27.38 1.51
C ALA A 137 -4.83 -27.09 3.01
N LYS A 138 -3.72 -27.24 3.69
CA LYS A 138 -3.57 -26.78 5.07
C LYS A 138 -3.05 -25.34 5.02
N VAL A 139 -3.74 -24.40 5.68
CA VAL A 139 -3.25 -23.06 5.92
C VAL A 139 -2.18 -23.15 7.01
N LEU A 140 -0.90 -22.93 6.63
CA LEU A 140 0.22 -22.94 7.59
C LEU A 140 0.26 -21.65 8.41
N GLY A 141 -0.21 -20.55 7.85
CA GLY A 141 -0.35 -19.28 8.51
C GLY A 141 -0.75 -18.17 7.55
N THR A 142 -1.27 -17.11 8.11
CA THR A 142 -1.67 -15.89 7.39
C THR A 142 -1.11 -14.66 8.06
N ASP A 143 -0.92 -13.62 7.28
CA ASP A 143 -0.57 -12.30 7.75
C ASP A 143 -1.43 -11.24 7.08
N LYS A 144 -2.42 -10.73 7.80
CA LYS A 144 -3.37 -9.74 7.29
C LYS A 144 -2.73 -8.40 6.95
N ARG A 145 -1.62 -8.04 7.63
CA ARG A 145 -0.97 -6.73 7.42
C ARG A 145 -0.16 -6.64 6.12
N THR A 146 0.34 -7.76 5.61
CA THR A 146 0.99 -7.83 4.30
C THR A 146 0.13 -8.57 3.28
N ASP A 147 -1.05 -9.01 3.69
CA ASP A 147 -2.01 -9.75 2.87
C ASP A 147 -1.41 -11.01 2.24
N ILE A 148 -0.67 -11.80 3.03
CA ILE A 148 0.01 -13.04 2.60
C ILE A 148 -0.53 -14.26 3.36
N ALA A 149 -0.81 -15.32 2.62
CA ALA A 149 -1.12 -16.65 3.17
C ALA A 149 -0.18 -17.71 2.59
N LEU A 150 0.31 -18.59 3.48
CA LEU A 150 1.10 -19.76 3.11
C LEU A 150 0.26 -21.03 3.29
N LEU A 151 0.12 -21.78 2.20
CA LEU A 151 -0.61 -23.04 2.15
C LEU A 151 0.34 -24.20 1.93
N LYS A 152 -0.11 -25.38 2.35
CA LYS A 152 0.59 -26.66 2.11
C LYS A 152 -0.40 -27.67 1.55
N ILE A 153 -0.04 -28.28 0.42
CA ILE A 153 -0.72 -29.45 -0.14
C ILE A 153 0.19 -30.68 -0.06
N GLU A 154 -0.42 -31.83 0.17
CA GLU A 154 0.32 -33.09 0.33
C GLU A 154 0.59 -33.72 -1.04
N THR A 155 1.62 -33.22 -1.70
CA THR A 155 2.14 -33.73 -2.98
C THR A 155 3.60 -33.34 -3.16
N ARG A 156 4.29 -33.95 -4.11
CA ARG A 156 5.69 -33.73 -4.41
C ARG A 156 5.90 -33.53 -5.91
N ASP A 157 7.12 -33.15 -6.27
CA ASP A 157 7.56 -33.00 -7.66
C ASP A 157 6.74 -32.02 -8.49
N LEU A 158 6.24 -30.95 -7.80
CA LEU A 158 5.51 -29.87 -8.46
C LEU A 158 6.44 -28.91 -9.18
N PRO A 159 6.00 -28.36 -10.33
CA PRO A 159 6.66 -27.20 -10.91
C PRO A 159 6.54 -26.02 -9.95
N LYS A 160 7.62 -25.27 -9.78
CA LYS A 160 7.65 -24.10 -8.90
C LYS A 160 8.12 -22.86 -9.67
N VAL A 161 7.70 -21.69 -9.19
CA VAL A 161 8.14 -20.41 -9.75
C VAL A 161 9.62 -20.14 -9.45
N THR A 162 10.23 -19.29 -10.27
CA THR A 162 11.51 -18.65 -9.97
C THR A 162 11.22 -17.30 -9.30
N ILE A 163 11.81 -17.06 -8.13
CA ILE A 163 11.67 -15.81 -7.40
C ILE A 163 12.62 -14.77 -7.98
N GLY A 164 12.11 -13.61 -8.36
CA GLY A 164 12.87 -12.48 -8.88
C GLY A 164 13.23 -11.46 -7.79
N ASP A 165 13.81 -10.36 -8.23
CA ASP A 165 14.23 -9.24 -7.40
C ASP A 165 13.44 -7.97 -7.80
N PRO A 166 12.45 -7.54 -6.98
CA PRO A 166 11.62 -6.38 -7.31
C PRO A 166 12.41 -5.07 -7.28
N ASP A 167 13.58 -5.02 -6.60
CA ASP A 167 14.40 -3.81 -6.57
C ASP A 167 15.02 -3.51 -7.93
N LYS A 168 15.31 -4.53 -8.72
CA LYS A 168 15.84 -4.41 -10.08
C LYS A 168 14.80 -4.00 -11.12
N LEU A 169 13.51 -4.16 -10.79
CA LEU A 169 12.41 -3.79 -11.67
C LEU A 169 12.37 -2.28 -11.88
N LYS A 170 12.17 -1.82 -13.11
CA LYS A 170 12.10 -0.41 -13.45
C LYS A 170 10.70 0.00 -13.92
N VAL A 171 10.32 1.24 -13.64
CA VAL A 171 9.10 1.83 -14.21
C VAL A 171 9.19 1.81 -15.73
N GLY A 172 8.12 1.38 -16.40
CA GLY A 172 8.04 1.18 -17.84
C GLY A 172 8.41 -0.22 -18.32
N GLU A 173 8.96 -1.11 -17.46
CA GLU A 173 9.21 -2.51 -17.83
C GLU A 173 7.90 -3.29 -17.95
N TRP A 174 7.85 -4.19 -18.94
CA TRP A 174 6.75 -5.12 -19.11
C TRP A 174 6.67 -6.11 -17.95
N VAL A 175 5.45 -6.34 -17.50
CA VAL A 175 5.11 -7.34 -16.48
C VAL A 175 3.83 -8.07 -16.89
N VAL A 176 3.70 -9.30 -16.40
CA VAL A 176 2.61 -10.20 -16.78
C VAL A 176 2.01 -10.82 -15.54
N ALA A 177 0.70 -10.77 -15.41
CA ALA A 177 -0.04 -11.52 -14.41
C ALA A 177 -0.61 -12.81 -15.01
N ILE A 178 -0.50 -13.90 -14.28
CA ILE A 178 -1.20 -15.16 -14.59
C ILE A 178 -2.10 -15.49 -13.40
N GLY A 179 -3.37 -15.79 -13.68
CA GLY A 179 -4.34 -16.13 -12.65
C GLY A 179 -5.49 -16.96 -13.21
N LYS A 180 -6.46 -17.26 -12.36
CA LYS A 180 -7.67 -18.03 -12.71
C LYS A 180 -8.92 -17.23 -12.39
N PRO A 181 -9.21 -16.15 -13.14
CA PRO A 181 -10.35 -15.29 -12.89
C PRO A 181 -11.65 -16.09 -13.09
N PHE A 182 -12.63 -15.85 -12.20
CA PHE A 182 -13.96 -16.46 -12.26
C PHE A 182 -13.97 -18.00 -12.29
N GLY A 183 -12.92 -18.68 -11.78
CA GLY A 183 -12.79 -20.13 -11.83
C GLY A 183 -12.53 -20.70 -13.23
N LEU A 184 -12.23 -19.85 -14.21
CA LEU A 184 -11.83 -20.24 -15.56
C LEU A 184 -10.42 -20.84 -15.58
N GLU A 185 -9.98 -21.35 -16.73
CA GLU A 185 -8.59 -21.78 -16.93
C GLU A 185 -7.62 -20.58 -16.83
N ASN A 186 -6.30 -20.89 -16.75
CA ASN A 186 -5.27 -19.87 -16.64
C ASN A 186 -5.48 -18.73 -17.65
N THR A 187 -5.57 -17.53 -17.15
CA THR A 187 -5.67 -16.30 -17.94
C THR A 187 -4.42 -15.47 -17.72
N MET A 188 -3.84 -14.98 -18.79
CA MET A 188 -2.71 -14.08 -18.76
C MET A 188 -3.14 -12.68 -19.14
N THR A 189 -2.66 -11.68 -18.39
CA THR A 189 -2.78 -10.27 -18.72
C THR A 189 -1.41 -9.61 -18.66
N ALA A 190 -1.14 -8.65 -19.54
CA ALA A 190 0.14 -7.94 -19.63
C ALA A 190 -0.05 -6.44 -19.49
N GLY A 191 0.96 -5.78 -19.01
CA GLY A 191 1.04 -4.33 -18.84
C GLY A 191 2.45 -3.92 -18.43
N ILE A 192 2.59 -2.72 -17.89
CA ILE A 192 3.88 -2.18 -17.46
C ILE A 192 3.88 -1.84 -15.96
N VAL A 193 5.06 -1.75 -15.41
CA VAL A 193 5.25 -1.12 -14.10
C VAL A 193 4.98 0.37 -14.22
N SER A 194 3.90 0.84 -13.61
CA SER A 194 3.52 2.26 -13.62
C SER A 194 4.23 3.06 -12.51
N ALA A 195 4.47 2.44 -11.35
CA ALA A 195 5.23 3.03 -10.23
C ALA A 195 5.72 1.94 -9.27
N LYS A 196 6.67 2.29 -8.39
CA LYS A 196 7.17 1.44 -7.31
C LYS A 196 7.06 2.16 -5.97
N GLY A 197 6.93 1.39 -4.89
CA GLY A 197 6.90 1.94 -3.54
C GLY A 197 5.64 2.76 -3.23
N ARG A 198 4.49 2.41 -3.85
CA ARG A 198 3.23 3.10 -3.58
C ARG A 198 2.70 2.76 -2.20
N ASP A 199 2.38 3.80 -1.46
CA ASP A 199 1.68 3.72 -0.19
C ASP A 199 0.17 3.83 -0.44
N LEU A 200 -0.60 2.92 0.14
CA LEU A 200 -2.05 2.98 0.10
C LEU A 200 -2.58 3.33 1.50
N PRO A 201 -3.65 4.12 1.61
CA PRO A 201 -4.31 4.37 2.87
C PRO A 201 -4.67 3.03 3.53
N GLN A 202 -4.36 2.83 4.81
CA GLN A 202 -4.58 1.60 5.58
C GLN A 202 -3.56 0.47 5.37
N GLU A 203 -2.69 0.50 4.33
CA GLU A 203 -1.73 -0.55 3.97
C GLU A 203 -0.27 -0.07 4.15
N ASN A 204 0.07 0.45 5.32
CA ASN A 204 1.34 1.17 5.56
C ASN A 204 2.61 0.29 5.53
N LEU A 205 2.47 -1.05 5.51
CA LEU A 205 3.62 -1.96 5.57
C LEU A 205 4.07 -2.48 4.20
N VAL A 206 3.25 -2.32 3.17
CA VAL A 206 3.54 -2.84 1.82
C VAL A 206 3.89 -1.71 0.87
N PRO A 207 5.11 -1.67 0.30
CA PRO A 207 5.50 -0.71 -0.75
C PRO A 207 5.05 -1.23 -2.12
N PHE A 208 3.76 -1.11 -2.44
CA PHE A 208 3.18 -1.75 -3.63
C PHE A 208 3.88 -1.40 -4.94
N ILE A 209 3.94 -2.38 -5.84
CA ILE A 209 4.23 -2.20 -7.26
C ILE A 209 2.90 -1.83 -7.93
N GLN A 210 2.81 -0.65 -8.50
CA GLN A 210 1.66 -0.22 -9.29
C GLN A 210 1.87 -0.62 -10.75
N THR A 211 0.84 -1.22 -11.36
CA THR A 211 0.84 -1.62 -12.78
C THR A 211 -0.47 -1.25 -13.46
N ASP A 212 -0.51 -1.30 -14.77
CA ASP A 212 -1.72 -1.25 -15.60
C ASP A 212 -2.10 -2.65 -16.13
N VAL A 213 -1.56 -3.70 -15.53
CA VAL A 213 -1.98 -5.08 -15.81
C VAL A 213 -3.45 -5.25 -15.41
N ALA A 214 -4.27 -5.76 -16.31
CA ALA A 214 -5.69 -5.96 -16.04
C ALA A 214 -5.90 -7.06 -14.97
N ILE A 215 -6.29 -6.63 -13.78
CA ILE A 215 -6.63 -7.51 -12.66
C ILE A 215 -8.14 -7.53 -12.49
N ASN A 216 -8.70 -8.73 -12.46
CA ASN A 216 -10.11 -9.00 -12.25
C ASN A 216 -10.28 -10.01 -11.10
N PRO A 217 -11.53 -10.17 -10.57
CA PRO A 217 -11.85 -11.15 -9.56
C PRO A 217 -11.31 -12.54 -9.89
N GLY A 218 -10.57 -13.12 -8.96
CA GLY A 218 -9.92 -14.42 -9.13
C GLY A 218 -8.42 -14.33 -9.51
N ASN A 219 -7.89 -13.19 -9.96
CA ASN A 219 -6.44 -13.01 -10.16
C ASN A 219 -5.68 -12.67 -8.87
N SER A 220 -6.39 -12.24 -7.81
CA SER A 220 -5.79 -11.96 -6.50
C SER A 220 -5.09 -13.19 -5.94
N GLY A 221 -3.89 -13.03 -5.41
CA GLY A 221 -3.00 -14.10 -4.96
C GLY A 221 -2.13 -14.72 -6.05
N GLY A 222 -2.42 -14.44 -7.32
CA GLY A 222 -1.61 -14.89 -8.46
C GLY A 222 -0.31 -14.11 -8.61
N PRO A 223 0.70 -14.70 -9.28
CA PRO A 223 2.01 -14.09 -9.48
C PRO A 223 1.99 -12.96 -10.50
N LEU A 224 2.84 -11.96 -10.27
CA LEU A 224 3.26 -10.95 -11.24
C LEU A 224 4.67 -11.30 -11.70
N PHE A 225 4.86 -11.60 -12.99
CA PHE A 225 6.13 -11.99 -13.58
C PHE A 225 6.80 -10.82 -14.29
N ASN A 226 8.13 -10.78 -14.28
CA ASN A 226 8.93 -9.98 -15.22
C ASN A 226 9.11 -10.73 -16.55
N MET A 227 9.75 -10.10 -17.53
CA MET A 227 10.01 -10.70 -18.86
C MET A 227 11.00 -11.88 -18.86
N LYS A 228 11.65 -12.15 -17.72
CA LYS A 228 12.51 -13.35 -17.56
C LYS A 228 11.74 -14.56 -17.01
N GLY A 229 10.44 -14.40 -16.72
CA GLY A 229 9.61 -15.41 -16.06
C GLY A 229 9.90 -15.56 -14.57
N GLU A 230 10.44 -14.53 -13.94
CA GLU A 230 10.68 -14.48 -12.49
C GLU A 230 9.51 -13.74 -11.83
N VAL A 231 9.01 -14.26 -10.70
CA VAL A 231 7.97 -13.59 -9.91
C VAL A 231 8.57 -12.40 -9.19
N VAL A 232 8.05 -11.21 -9.45
CA VAL A 232 8.45 -9.94 -8.82
C VAL A 232 7.42 -9.39 -7.86
N GLY A 233 6.18 -9.94 -7.90
CA GLY A 233 5.11 -9.51 -6.99
C GLY A 233 3.94 -10.50 -6.95
N ILE A 234 2.99 -10.22 -6.06
CA ILE A 234 1.73 -10.94 -5.90
C ILE A 234 0.61 -9.95 -6.19
N ASN A 235 -0.25 -10.26 -7.15
CA ASN A 235 -1.42 -9.42 -7.45
C ASN A 235 -2.36 -9.42 -6.24
N SER A 236 -2.69 -8.26 -5.71
CA SER A 236 -3.49 -8.17 -4.49
C SER A 236 -4.77 -7.38 -4.74
N LEU A 237 -4.69 -6.10 -5.10
CA LEU A 237 -5.84 -5.22 -5.17
C LEU A 237 -5.83 -4.29 -6.38
N ILE A 238 -7.00 -3.73 -6.67
CA ILE A 238 -7.18 -2.66 -7.66
C ILE A 238 -7.72 -1.41 -6.97
N TYR A 239 -7.34 -0.23 -7.46
CA TYR A 239 -8.06 0.98 -7.09
C TYR A 239 -9.29 1.11 -7.97
N SER A 240 -10.48 1.04 -7.37
CA SER A 240 -11.74 1.08 -8.12
C SER A 240 -12.82 1.84 -7.34
N ARG A 241 -13.59 2.67 -8.06
CA ARG A 241 -14.80 3.29 -7.54
C ARG A 241 -16.07 2.54 -7.92
N THR A 242 -15.96 1.62 -8.87
CA THR A 242 -17.10 0.88 -9.43
C THR A 242 -17.01 -0.62 -9.20
N GLY A 243 -15.91 -1.10 -8.58
CA GLY A 243 -15.59 -2.52 -8.40
C GLY A 243 -14.87 -3.15 -9.59
N GLY A 244 -14.84 -2.53 -10.77
CA GLY A 244 -14.13 -3.03 -11.96
C GLY A 244 -12.74 -2.43 -12.11
N TYR A 245 -11.90 -3.08 -12.91
CA TYR A 245 -10.56 -2.59 -13.26
C TYR A 245 -10.62 -1.24 -13.99
N MET A 246 -9.82 -0.27 -13.54
CA MET A 246 -9.76 1.11 -14.06
C MET A 246 -8.34 1.55 -14.41
N GLY A 247 -7.46 0.62 -14.77
CA GLY A 247 -6.06 0.94 -15.12
C GLY A 247 -5.11 1.07 -13.93
N LEU A 248 -5.54 0.76 -12.71
CA LEU A 248 -4.74 0.85 -11.51
C LEU A 248 -4.79 -0.47 -10.74
N ALA A 249 -3.72 -1.25 -10.84
CA ALA A 249 -3.52 -2.50 -10.13
C ALA A 249 -2.29 -2.41 -9.22
N PHE A 250 -2.32 -3.13 -8.12
CA PHE A 250 -1.27 -3.13 -7.11
C PHE A 250 -0.86 -4.54 -6.76
N ALA A 251 0.45 -4.77 -6.77
CA ALA A 251 1.05 -6.04 -6.41
C ALA A 251 1.96 -5.88 -5.19
N ILE A 252 1.92 -6.84 -4.29
CA ILE A 252 2.82 -6.94 -3.14
C ILE A 252 4.18 -7.36 -3.66
N PRO A 253 5.29 -6.64 -3.39
CA PRO A 253 6.62 -7.07 -3.80
C PRO A 253 6.97 -8.44 -3.25
N ILE A 254 7.61 -9.27 -4.07
CA ILE A 254 7.87 -10.68 -3.72
C ILE A 254 8.84 -10.84 -2.54
N ASP A 255 9.77 -9.93 -2.35
CA ASP A 255 10.70 -9.91 -1.22
C ASP A 255 9.96 -9.72 0.11
N VAL A 256 8.95 -8.82 0.16
CA VAL A 256 8.05 -8.64 1.30
C VAL A 256 7.31 -9.94 1.62
N ALA A 257 6.78 -10.58 0.58
CA ALA A 257 6.07 -11.85 0.72
C ALA A 257 7.00 -12.97 1.22
N MET A 258 8.20 -13.11 0.68
CA MET A 258 9.15 -14.15 1.07
C MET A 258 9.67 -13.98 2.50
N ASN A 259 9.83 -12.75 2.97
CA ASN A 259 10.13 -12.45 4.38
C ASN A 259 9.00 -12.90 5.31
N THR A 260 7.77 -12.69 4.90
CA THR A 260 6.57 -13.18 5.62
C THR A 260 6.53 -14.73 5.61
N VAL A 261 6.74 -15.36 4.44
CA VAL A 261 6.78 -16.82 4.29
C VAL A 261 7.81 -17.48 5.21
N ALA A 262 8.99 -16.90 5.33
CA ALA A 262 10.04 -17.43 6.20
C ALA A 262 9.57 -17.55 7.65
N GLN A 263 8.87 -16.52 8.18
CA GLN A 263 8.33 -16.52 9.53
C GLN A 263 7.11 -17.47 9.67
N LEU A 264 6.24 -17.52 8.67
CA LEU A 264 5.08 -18.42 8.67
C LEU A 264 5.51 -19.88 8.67
N LYS A 265 6.57 -20.24 7.92
CA LYS A 265 7.15 -21.59 7.96
C LYS A 265 7.75 -21.95 9.32
N GLU A 266 8.45 -21.01 9.95
CA GLU A 266 9.15 -21.25 11.22
C GLU A 266 8.19 -21.27 12.43
N LYS A 267 7.23 -20.34 12.46
CA LYS A 267 6.44 -20.04 13.66
C LYS A 267 4.92 -20.09 13.47
N GLY A 268 4.44 -20.26 12.25
CA GLY A 268 3.01 -20.16 11.91
C GLY A 268 2.42 -18.75 12.06
N ARG A 269 3.21 -17.76 12.48
CA ARG A 269 2.80 -16.37 12.65
C ARG A 269 3.94 -15.40 12.32
N VAL A 270 3.57 -14.16 11.99
CA VAL A 270 4.54 -13.08 11.75
C VAL A 270 4.71 -12.24 13.01
N THR A 271 5.94 -12.04 13.42
CA THR A 271 6.31 -11.20 14.56
C THR A 271 6.91 -9.91 14.03
N ARG A 272 6.40 -8.76 14.48
CA ARG A 272 6.86 -7.44 14.04
C ARG A 272 7.43 -6.62 15.17
N GLY A 273 8.43 -5.84 14.85
CA GLY A 273 8.98 -4.84 15.74
C GLY A 273 8.12 -3.58 15.84
N ARG A 274 8.11 -2.96 17.03
CA ARG A 274 7.59 -1.59 17.23
C ARG A 274 8.50 -0.81 18.16
N ILE A 275 8.47 0.51 18.06
CA ILE A 275 9.21 1.41 18.96
C ILE A 275 8.29 2.30 19.81
N GLY A 276 6.99 2.33 19.54
CA GLY A 276 6.01 3.09 20.31
C GLY A 276 6.06 4.60 20.03
N VAL A 277 6.08 4.99 18.76
CA VAL A 277 5.93 6.37 18.31
C VAL A 277 4.71 6.52 17.41
N GLN A 278 4.07 7.68 17.48
CA GLN A 278 3.13 8.17 16.46
C GLN A 278 3.89 9.13 15.56
N ILE A 279 3.66 9.05 14.27
CA ILE A 279 4.40 9.83 13.27
C ILE A 279 3.47 10.46 12.24
N GLN A 280 3.93 11.54 11.65
CA GLN A 280 3.27 12.19 10.51
C GLN A 280 4.29 12.56 9.43
N PRO A 281 3.84 12.77 8.18
CA PRO A 281 4.66 13.36 7.12
C PRO A 281 5.15 14.75 7.52
N VAL A 282 6.32 15.14 7.02
CA VAL A 282 6.87 16.50 7.19
C VAL A 282 6.45 17.35 6.00
N SER A 283 5.62 18.37 6.21
CA SER A 283 5.30 19.36 5.18
C SER A 283 6.47 20.33 4.97
N LYS A 284 6.39 21.13 3.89
CA LYS A 284 7.39 22.17 3.62
C LYS A 284 7.46 23.19 4.76
N GLU A 285 6.32 23.63 5.24
CA GLU A 285 6.18 24.61 6.32
C GLU A 285 6.69 24.05 7.65
N GLU A 286 6.44 22.77 7.92
CA GLU A 286 6.99 22.10 9.12
C GLU A 286 8.51 21.96 9.00
N ALA A 287 9.06 21.58 7.83
CA ALA A 287 10.49 21.50 7.62
C ALA A 287 11.16 22.87 7.90
N GLU A 288 10.57 23.98 7.46
CA GLU A 288 11.03 25.34 7.76
C GLU A 288 10.92 25.65 9.26
N ALA A 289 9.79 25.33 9.91
CA ALA A 289 9.56 25.58 11.34
C ALA A 289 10.54 24.82 12.24
N PHE A 290 10.90 23.59 11.86
CA PHE A 290 11.89 22.76 12.58
C PHE A 290 13.34 22.99 12.13
N GLY A 291 13.58 23.90 11.18
CA GLY A 291 14.91 24.22 10.66
C GLY A 291 15.57 23.09 9.88
N LEU A 292 14.78 22.21 9.26
CA LEU A 292 15.25 21.02 8.53
C LEU A 292 15.73 21.33 7.11
N GLY A 293 15.31 22.45 6.52
CA GLY A 293 15.67 22.90 5.17
C GLY A 293 14.84 22.29 4.05
N ALA A 294 14.47 21.01 4.11
CA ALA A 294 13.62 20.34 3.10
C ALA A 294 12.72 19.28 3.74
N PRO A 295 11.50 19.05 3.20
CA PRO A 295 10.58 18.00 3.68
C PRO A 295 11.18 16.62 3.52
N ARG A 296 11.46 15.93 4.63
CA ARG A 296 11.94 14.54 4.67
C ARG A 296 11.83 13.99 6.08
N GLY A 297 11.89 12.67 6.20
CA GLY A 297 11.83 12.00 7.49
C GLY A 297 10.41 11.75 8.00
N ALA A 298 10.31 11.30 9.23
CA ALA A 298 9.08 11.05 9.95
C ALA A 298 9.01 11.94 11.19
N LEU A 299 8.07 12.90 11.23
CA LEU A 299 7.88 13.79 12.38
C LEU A 299 7.16 13.03 13.48
N VAL A 300 7.78 12.93 14.64
CA VAL A 300 7.22 12.30 15.84
C VAL A 300 6.22 13.25 16.47
N ASN A 301 4.95 12.90 16.44
CA ASN A 301 3.86 13.66 17.04
C ASN A 301 3.35 13.04 18.35
N GLY A 302 3.75 11.80 18.67
CA GLY A 302 3.45 11.14 19.93
C GLY A 302 4.51 10.09 20.29
N VAL A 303 4.76 9.92 21.57
CA VAL A 303 5.65 8.89 22.12
C VAL A 303 4.90 8.16 23.22
N GLU A 304 4.81 6.83 23.10
CA GLU A 304 4.17 5.96 24.10
C GLU A 304 4.89 6.04 25.44
N LYS A 305 4.16 6.38 26.48
CA LYS A 305 4.70 6.44 27.84
C LYS A 305 5.29 5.07 28.23
N ASP A 306 6.51 5.07 28.77
CA ASP A 306 7.25 3.86 29.14
C ASP A 306 7.56 2.89 27.97
N GLY A 307 7.26 3.33 26.71
CA GLY A 307 7.55 2.56 25.51
C GLY A 307 9.06 2.54 25.15
N PRO A 308 9.44 1.73 24.15
CA PRO A 308 10.84 1.62 23.73
C PRO A 308 11.47 2.96 23.30
N ALA A 309 10.73 3.77 22.55
CA ALA A 309 11.20 5.09 22.08
C ALA A 309 11.37 6.07 23.26
N ALA A 310 10.42 6.10 24.21
CA ALA A 310 10.53 6.95 25.41
C ALA A 310 11.78 6.59 26.23
N LYS A 311 12.04 5.29 26.44
CA LYS A 311 13.22 4.80 27.16
C LYS A 311 14.54 5.14 26.46
N ALA A 312 14.52 5.24 25.14
CA ALA A 312 15.67 5.63 24.33
C ALA A 312 15.84 7.15 24.23
N GLY A 313 14.91 7.94 24.80
CA GLY A 313 14.97 9.39 24.79
C GLY A 313 14.51 10.03 23.48
N VAL A 314 13.62 9.37 22.72
CA VAL A 314 12.87 9.99 21.61
C VAL A 314 11.83 10.94 22.20
N GLU A 315 11.71 12.13 21.63
CA GLU A 315 10.80 13.18 22.09
C GLU A 315 9.81 13.56 20.98
N VAL A 316 8.66 14.07 21.37
CA VAL A 316 7.72 14.71 20.43
C VAL A 316 8.39 15.92 19.81
N GLY A 317 8.28 16.07 18.47
CA GLY A 317 8.99 17.08 17.69
C GLY A 317 10.31 16.61 17.10
N ASP A 318 10.80 15.40 17.42
CA ASP A 318 11.89 14.79 16.67
C ASP A 318 11.45 14.46 15.24
N ILE A 319 12.36 14.64 14.28
CA ILE A 319 12.16 14.14 12.93
C ILE A 319 13.16 12.99 12.71
N ILE A 320 12.64 11.77 12.56
CA ILE A 320 13.48 10.59 12.33
C ILE A 320 13.96 10.61 10.89
N MET A 321 15.27 10.77 10.69
CA MET A 321 15.92 10.93 9.39
C MET A 321 16.50 9.62 8.86
N LYS A 322 16.98 8.76 9.78
CA LYS A 322 17.51 7.44 9.46
C LYS A 322 17.08 6.43 10.51
N ALA A 323 16.93 5.19 10.08
CA ALA A 323 16.69 4.05 10.95
C ALA A 323 17.49 2.85 10.43
N ASP A 324 18.32 2.23 11.28
CA ASP A 324 19.22 1.12 10.93
C ASP A 324 20.13 1.45 9.73
N GLY A 325 20.68 2.65 9.71
CA GLY A 325 21.54 3.16 8.64
C GLY A 325 20.82 3.51 7.32
N LYS A 326 19.52 3.18 7.19
CA LYS A 326 18.69 3.49 6.02
C LYS A 326 18.08 4.87 6.14
N ASP A 327 18.12 5.66 5.07
CA ASP A 327 17.46 6.97 5.04
C ASP A 327 15.93 6.79 5.12
N VAL A 328 15.27 7.64 5.90
CA VAL A 328 13.82 7.77 5.96
C VAL A 328 13.46 9.01 5.14
N LYS A 329 13.05 8.83 3.89
CA LYS A 329 12.67 9.91 2.98
C LYS A 329 11.27 10.39 3.25
N THR A 330 10.35 9.44 3.55
CA THR A 330 8.96 9.70 3.89
C THR A 330 8.58 9.03 5.20
N SER A 331 7.54 9.51 5.88
CA SER A 331 7.10 8.93 7.15
C SER A 331 6.66 7.47 7.02
N GLN A 332 6.19 7.04 5.84
CA GLN A 332 5.72 5.69 5.55
C GLN A 332 6.86 4.65 5.49
N GLU A 333 8.09 5.10 5.24
CA GLU A 333 9.23 4.18 5.21
C GLU A 333 9.65 3.71 6.61
N LEU A 334 9.45 4.55 7.64
CA LEU A 334 9.86 4.22 9.00
C LEU A 334 9.16 2.98 9.56
N PRO A 335 7.83 2.79 9.48
CA PRO A 335 7.16 1.58 9.93
C PRO A 335 7.73 0.32 9.27
N ARG A 336 8.05 0.36 7.98
CA ARG A 336 8.61 -0.78 7.23
C ARG A 336 9.99 -1.18 7.76
N ILE A 337 10.86 -0.20 8.02
CA ILE A 337 12.18 -0.45 8.58
C ILE A 337 12.06 -1.02 10.00
N ILE A 338 11.22 -0.41 10.85
CA ILE A 338 11.06 -0.86 12.25
C ILE A 338 10.46 -2.25 12.33
N THR A 339 9.41 -2.54 11.54
CA THR A 339 8.73 -3.84 11.58
C THR A 339 9.57 -4.99 11.02
N SER A 340 10.59 -4.70 10.21
CA SER A 340 11.56 -5.69 9.72
C SER A 340 12.58 -6.11 10.78
N VAL A 341 12.77 -5.30 11.82
CA VAL A 341 13.71 -5.61 12.91
C VAL A 341 13.05 -6.58 13.89
N ARG A 342 13.75 -7.66 14.24
CA ARG A 342 13.25 -8.64 15.22
C ARG A 342 13.11 -7.99 16.61
N PRO A 343 11.99 -8.22 17.31
CA PRO A 343 11.83 -7.79 18.71
C PRO A 343 13.00 -8.24 19.58
N GLY A 344 13.43 -7.37 20.49
CA GLY A 344 14.60 -7.55 21.35
C GLY A 344 15.90 -7.01 20.75
N ASN A 345 15.99 -6.83 19.43
CA ASN A 345 17.15 -6.23 18.81
C ASN A 345 17.16 -4.71 19.01
N LYS A 346 18.38 -4.13 18.94
CA LYS A 346 18.58 -2.68 18.99
C LYS A 346 18.61 -2.12 17.56
N ILE A 347 18.02 -0.94 17.40
CA ILE A 347 18.06 -0.17 16.15
C ILE A 347 18.62 1.23 16.42
N ALA A 348 19.52 1.69 15.56
CA ALA A 348 20.02 3.06 15.59
C ALA A 348 19.04 3.99 14.85
N LEU A 349 18.65 5.10 15.47
CA LEU A 349 17.86 6.17 14.88
C LEU A 349 18.69 7.44 14.83
N THR A 350 18.77 8.07 13.65
CA THR A 350 19.27 9.45 13.53
C THR A 350 18.06 10.38 13.53
N VAL A 351 17.92 11.21 14.54
CA VAL A 351 16.84 12.18 14.66
C VAL A 351 17.35 13.61 14.49
N TRP A 352 16.51 14.46 13.91
CA TRP A 352 16.69 15.89 13.87
C TRP A 352 15.94 16.51 15.05
N ARG A 353 16.63 17.21 15.95
CA ARG A 353 16.07 17.82 17.15
C ARG A 353 16.67 19.19 17.37
N LYS A 354 15.83 20.24 17.46
CA LYS A 354 16.26 21.63 17.75
C LYS A 354 17.41 22.13 16.88
N GLY A 355 17.38 21.84 15.58
CA GLY A 355 18.37 22.28 14.61
C GLY A 355 19.64 21.43 14.54
N ALA A 356 19.71 20.28 15.21
CA ALA A 356 20.89 19.40 15.19
C ALA A 356 20.48 17.92 15.02
N GLN A 357 21.41 17.13 14.47
CA GLN A 357 21.24 15.67 14.42
C GLN A 357 21.66 15.04 15.75
N LYS A 358 20.93 14.01 16.16
CA LYS A 358 21.22 13.21 17.35
C LYS A 358 21.04 11.73 17.04
N GLU A 359 21.97 10.90 17.50
CA GLU A 359 21.87 9.45 17.42
C GLU A 359 21.20 8.88 18.69
N LEU A 360 20.22 8.00 18.50
CA LEU A 360 19.52 7.30 19.58
C LEU A 360 19.52 5.80 19.27
N THR A 361 19.66 4.98 20.32
CA THR A 361 19.56 3.53 20.18
C THR A 361 18.29 3.04 20.87
N VAL A 362 17.38 2.43 20.11
CA VAL A 362 16.08 1.93 20.59
C VAL A 362 16.09 0.42 20.59
N THR A 363 15.66 -0.20 21.68
CA THR A 363 15.39 -1.65 21.73
C THR A 363 13.98 -1.89 21.23
N VAL A 364 13.85 -2.62 20.11
CA VAL A 364 12.57 -2.87 19.45
C VAL A 364 11.72 -3.84 20.29
N ALA A 365 10.47 -3.48 20.58
CA ALA A 365 9.50 -4.36 21.24
C ALA A 365 8.66 -5.14 20.22
N GLU A 366 8.02 -6.22 20.65
CA GLU A 366 7.04 -6.93 19.82
C GLU A 366 5.76 -6.08 19.68
N MET A 367 5.26 -5.97 18.45
CA MET A 367 3.97 -5.34 18.18
C MET A 367 2.86 -6.31 18.63
N LYS A 368 2.03 -5.87 19.56
CA LYS A 368 0.82 -6.61 19.95
C LYS A 368 -0.28 -6.31 18.94
N ASP A 369 -1.09 -7.30 18.61
CA ASP A 369 -2.29 -7.09 17.79
C ASP A 369 -3.39 -6.48 18.68
N ASP A 370 -3.38 -5.17 18.81
CA ASP A 370 -4.45 -4.41 19.46
C ASP A 370 -5.57 -4.16 18.44
N THR A 371 -6.59 -5.02 18.46
CA THR A 371 -7.90 -4.75 17.85
C THR A 371 -8.69 -3.84 18.79
N ALA A 372 -8.31 -2.57 18.90
CA ALA A 372 -9.08 -1.58 19.65
C ALA A 372 -9.70 -0.58 18.67
N THR A 373 -10.98 -0.76 18.40
CA THR A 373 -11.86 0.18 17.72
C THR A 373 -12.03 1.41 18.62
N GLN A 374 -11.59 2.58 18.16
CA GLN A 374 -11.77 3.84 18.90
C GLN A 374 -13.22 4.35 18.74
N PRO A 375 -13.92 4.70 19.83
CA PRO A 375 -15.25 5.30 19.73
C PRO A 375 -15.14 6.77 19.30
N ARG A 376 -15.90 7.15 18.27
CA ARG A 376 -16.16 8.55 17.90
C ARG A 376 -16.99 9.24 18.99
N ARG A 377 -16.45 10.24 19.64
CA ARG A 377 -17.21 11.13 20.55
C ARG A 377 -17.65 12.39 19.82
N GLY A 378 -18.85 12.85 20.19
CA GLY A 378 -19.56 13.96 19.57
C GLY A 378 -19.02 15.34 19.95
N THR A 379 -19.37 16.30 19.12
CA THR A 379 -19.03 17.74 19.16
C THR A 379 -19.71 18.45 20.32
N PRO A 380 -19.04 19.36 21.06
CA PRO A 380 -19.65 20.24 22.03
C PRO A 380 -20.34 21.44 21.35
N ALA A 381 -21.36 22.00 22.02
CA ALA A 381 -22.19 23.07 21.57
C ALA A 381 -21.48 24.46 21.60
N PRO A 382 -21.95 25.47 20.79
CA PRO A 382 -21.24 26.72 20.57
C PRO A 382 -21.38 27.70 21.74
N LYS A 383 -20.28 28.36 22.09
CA LYS A 383 -20.21 29.55 22.97
C LYS A 383 -20.08 30.83 22.17
N GLU A 384 -20.41 31.97 22.78
CA GLU A 384 -20.45 33.31 22.18
C GLU A 384 -19.20 33.70 21.38
N LYS A 385 -19.43 34.45 20.28
CA LYS A 385 -18.42 34.78 19.27
C LYS A 385 -17.42 35.85 19.74
N ALA A 386 -16.27 35.42 20.20
CA ALA A 386 -15.07 36.26 20.30
C ALA A 386 -14.48 36.54 18.91
N LYS A 387 -13.79 37.68 18.71
CA LYS A 387 -13.16 38.02 17.43
C LYS A 387 -11.92 37.15 17.19
N PRO A 388 -11.75 36.58 15.97
CA PRO A 388 -10.55 35.81 15.63
C PRO A 388 -9.28 36.67 15.71
N ASN A 389 -8.17 36.02 16.13
CA ASN A 389 -6.82 36.63 16.09
C ASN A 389 -6.25 36.69 14.65
N LYS A 390 -5.03 37.20 14.47
CA LYS A 390 -4.34 37.30 13.16
C LYS A 390 -4.21 35.98 12.39
N MET A 391 -4.28 34.85 13.09
CA MET A 391 -4.23 33.51 12.48
C MET A 391 -5.64 32.97 12.18
N GLY A 392 -6.68 33.76 12.50
CA GLY A 392 -8.07 33.35 12.30
C GLY A 392 -8.61 32.42 13.40
N LEU A 393 -7.96 32.33 14.55
CA LEU A 393 -8.35 31.47 15.66
C LEU A 393 -9.02 32.28 16.76
N VAL A 394 -10.07 31.70 17.34
CA VAL A 394 -10.66 32.13 18.61
C VAL A 394 -10.18 31.18 19.70
N LEU A 395 -9.53 31.73 20.71
CA LEU A 395 -8.80 30.94 21.73
C LEU A 395 -9.35 31.27 23.13
N SER A 396 -9.46 30.23 23.96
CA SER A 396 -9.79 30.34 25.38
C SER A 396 -8.86 29.47 26.24
N ASP A 397 -8.81 29.83 27.55
CA ASP A 397 -8.08 29.02 28.51
C ASP A 397 -8.85 27.74 28.82
N LEU A 398 -8.11 26.63 29.02
CA LEU A 398 -8.70 25.37 29.46
C LEU A 398 -9.10 25.45 30.91
N THR A 399 -10.31 24.95 31.23
CA THR A 399 -10.70 24.68 32.63
C THR A 399 -9.89 23.52 33.21
N ASP A 400 -9.86 23.38 34.52
CA ASP A 400 -9.15 22.28 35.18
C ASP A 400 -9.77 20.89 34.84
N GLU A 401 -11.11 20.87 34.62
CA GLU A 401 -11.80 19.67 34.13
C GLU A 401 -11.35 19.31 32.73
N GLN A 402 -11.27 20.28 31.82
CA GLN A 402 -10.81 20.08 30.46
C GLN A 402 -9.34 19.61 30.39
N LYS A 403 -8.45 20.17 31.25
CA LYS A 403 -7.06 19.71 31.38
C LYS A 403 -6.97 18.26 31.82
N LYS A 404 -7.79 17.86 32.80
CA LYS A 404 -7.86 16.46 33.27
C LYS A 404 -8.40 15.52 32.20
N GLU A 405 -9.50 15.89 31.52
CA GLU A 405 -10.11 15.09 30.48
C GLU A 405 -9.17 14.91 29.28
N ALA A 406 -8.44 15.98 28.93
CA ALA A 406 -7.48 15.96 27.83
C ALA A 406 -6.12 15.37 28.24
N ASP A 407 -5.89 15.00 29.49
CA ASP A 407 -4.57 14.56 30.02
C ASP A 407 -3.44 15.52 29.59
N VAL A 408 -3.63 16.83 29.87
CA VAL A 408 -2.64 17.88 29.64
C VAL A 408 -2.44 18.72 30.88
N LYS A 409 -1.21 19.16 31.12
CA LYS A 409 -0.90 20.07 32.24
C LYS A 409 -1.24 21.52 31.89
N THR A 410 -0.97 21.89 30.63
CA THR A 410 -1.20 23.22 30.07
C THR A 410 -1.80 23.07 28.69
N GLY A 411 -2.33 24.13 28.14
CA GLY A 411 -2.90 24.14 26.79
C GLY A 411 -3.93 25.24 26.63
N VAL A 412 -4.30 25.50 25.39
CA VAL A 412 -5.25 26.53 24.99
C VAL A 412 -6.28 25.93 24.05
N ALA A 413 -7.57 26.08 24.36
CA ALA A 413 -8.64 25.58 23.50
C ALA A 413 -8.82 26.46 22.27
N VAL A 414 -9.11 25.81 21.14
CA VAL A 414 -9.60 26.45 19.92
C VAL A 414 -11.13 26.43 19.95
N ASP A 415 -11.77 27.56 20.22
CA ASP A 415 -13.22 27.64 20.31
C ASP A 415 -13.87 27.79 18.93
N ASP A 416 -13.27 28.59 18.04
CA ASP A 416 -13.76 28.80 16.68
C ASP A 416 -12.61 29.13 15.73
N ILE A 417 -12.85 28.98 14.43
CA ILE A 417 -11.87 29.27 13.37
C ILE A 417 -12.53 30.07 12.25
N ALA A 418 -11.81 31.06 11.71
CA ALA A 418 -12.27 31.82 10.55
C ALA A 418 -12.28 30.94 9.28
N PRO A 419 -13.26 31.12 8.37
CA PRO A 419 -13.36 30.33 7.13
C PRO A 419 -12.13 30.42 6.20
N THR A 420 -11.31 31.43 6.41
CA THR A 420 -10.08 31.68 5.62
C THR A 420 -8.86 30.92 6.14
N VAL A 421 -8.95 30.28 7.30
CA VAL A 421 -7.84 29.47 7.87
C VAL A 421 -7.54 28.27 6.98
N ARG A 422 -6.28 28.13 6.60
CA ARG A 422 -5.76 26.96 5.88
C ARG A 422 -4.89 26.15 6.83
N GLY A 423 -5.21 24.89 7.03
CA GLY A 423 -4.51 23.98 7.94
C GLY A 423 -5.48 22.97 8.57
N ASN A 424 -4.93 21.95 9.23
CA ASN A 424 -5.70 20.92 9.90
C ASN A 424 -5.98 21.34 11.37
N VAL A 425 -6.73 22.43 11.55
CA VAL A 425 -7.18 22.90 12.88
C VAL A 425 -8.70 22.95 12.86
N GLN A 426 -9.34 22.57 13.97
CA GLN A 426 -10.80 22.55 14.13
C GLN A 426 -11.21 23.08 15.51
N PRO A 427 -12.42 23.60 15.66
CA PRO A 427 -12.98 23.87 16.98
C PRO A 427 -12.95 22.62 17.86
N GLY A 428 -12.53 22.79 19.11
CA GLY A 428 -12.32 21.70 20.07
C GLY A 428 -10.90 21.13 20.11
N ASP A 429 -10.00 21.57 19.22
CA ASP A 429 -8.57 21.25 19.33
C ASP A 429 -7.95 21.99 20.52
N ILE A 430 -6.91 21.42 21.10
CA ILE A 430 -6.12 22.04 22.16
C ILE A 430 -4.72 22.33 21.62
N ILE A 431 -4.30 23.59 21.66
CA ILE A 431 -2.93 24.01 21.36
C ILE A 431 -2.06 23.66 22.57
N ILE A 432 -1.07 22.79 22.37
CA ILE A 432 -0.12 22.40 23.41
C ILE A 432 1.14 23.25 23.35
N ALA A 433 1.63 23.53 22.14
CA ALA A 433 2.82 24.33 21.91
C ALA A 433 2.80 25.03 20.56
N ILE A 434 3.65 26.05 20.43
CA ILE A 434 3.96 26.78 19.19
C ILE A 434 5.39 26.46 18.81
N VAL A 435 5.63 26.04 17.56
CA VAL A 435 6.96 25.73 17.04
C VAL A 435 7.37 26.80 16.02
N ARG A 436 8.53 27.39 16.23
CA ARG A 436 9.13 28.39 15.32
C ARG A 436 10.65 28.34 15.39
N GLY A 437 11.32 28.27 14.22
CA GLY A 437 12.79 28.28 14.14
C GLY A 437 13.46 27.14 14.92
N GLY A 438 12.88 25.94 14.92
CA GLY A 438 13.38 24.77 15.66
C GLY A 438 13.13 24.80 17.17
N GLN A 439 12.49 25.84 17.69
CA GLN A 439 12.15 25.97 19.12
C GLN A 439 10.64 25.77 19.33
N SER A 440 10.31 25.00 20.37
CA SER A 440 8.94 24.77 20.83
C SER A 440 8.67 25.61 22.07
N THR A 441 7.62 26.41 22.04
CA THR A 441 7.14 27.22 23.18
C THR A 441 5.82 26.67 23.66
N GLU A 442 5.77 26.26 24.93
CA GLU A 442 4.58 25.71 25.57
C GLU A 442 3.44 26.73 25.60
N ALA A 443 2.21 26.28 25.28
CA ALA A 443 1.00 27.10 25.35
C ALA A 443 0.45 27.09 26.80
N LYS A 444 0.69 28.14 27.56
CA LYS A 444 0.28 28.22 28.98
C LYS A 444 -1.12 28.76 29.16
N ASN A 445 -1.52 29.78 28.38
CA ASN A 445 -2.83 30.42 28.38
C ASN A 445 -3.08 31.12 27.04
N ALA A 446 -4.37 31.47 26.81
CA ALA A 446 -4.81 32.09 25.55
C ALA A 446 -4.16 33.47 25.31
N ALA A 447 -3.91 34.25 26.36
CA ALA A 447 -3.27 35.56 26.25
C ALA A 447 -1.84 35.45 25.73
N GLN A 448 -1.02 34.52 26.29
CA GLN A 448 0.35 34.25 25.84
C GLN A 448 0.36 33.76 24.37
N VAL A 449 -0.53 32.81 24.02
CA VAL A 449 -0.62 32.28 22.66
C VAL A 449 -0.97 33.37 21.67
N ASN A 450 -1.98 34.23 22.00
CA ASN A 450 -2.37 35.35 21.16
C ASN A 450 -1.23 36.38 21.02
N ASP A 451 -0.46 36.68 22.07
CA ASP A 451 0.72 37.56 22.00
C ASP A 451 1.78 36.98 21.04
N LEU A 452 2.11 35.68 21.18
CA LEU A 452 3.06 35.00 20.28
C LEU A 452 2.60 35.02 18.83
N LEU A 453 1.31 34.73 18.58
CA LEU A 453 0.73 34.74 17.23
C LEU A 453 0.62 36.17 16.66
N SER A 454 0.45 37.20 17.49
CA SER A 454 0.42 38.61 17.06
C SER A 454 1.75 39.08 16.46
N LYS A 455 2.87 38.51 16.92
CA LYS A 455 4.24 38.81 16.48
C LYS A 455 4.64 38.08 15.17
N VAL A 456 3.76 37.26 14.63
CA VAL A 456 3.95 36.60 13.34
C VAL A 456 3.75 37.62 12.22
N GLU A 457 4.74 37.76 11.34
CA GLU A 457 4.69 38.67 10.20
C GLU A 457 3.59 38.26 9.22
N LYS A 458 3.02 39.22 8.47
CA LYS A 458 2.03 38.93 7.42
C LYS A 458 2.59 37.91 6.43
N GLY A 459 1.80 36.87 6.15
CA GLY A 459 2.18 35.82 5.22
C GLY A 459 3.19 34.80 5.74
N ALA A 460 3.75 35.00 6.95
CA ALA A 460 4.60 34.01 7.59
C ALA A 460 3.78 32.87 8.19
N SER A 461 4.41 31.71 8.30
CA SER A 461 3.80 30.50 8.83
C SER A 461 4.20 30.25 10.28
N VAL A 462 3.31 29.61 11.04
CA VAL A 462 3.55 29.14 12.40
C VAL A 462 3.05 27.72 12.52
N THR A 463 3.83 26.84 13.13
CA THR A 463 3.44 25.45 13.37
C THR A 463 2.93 25.31 14.80
N LEU A 464 1.72 24.76 14.94
CA LEU A 464 1.10 24.46 16.22
C LEU A 464 1.20 22.98 16.50
N GLN A 465 1.54 22.60 17.72
CA GLN A 465 1.31 21.27 18.25
C GLN A 465 -0.08 21.22 18.84
N LEU A 466 -0.92 20.35 18.31
CA LEU A 466 -2.34 20.25 18.63
C LEU A 466 -2.65 18.89 19.23
N LYS A 467 -3.68 18.86 20.09
CA LYS A 467 -4.31 17.64 20.58
C LYS A 467 -5.80 17.65 20.21
N ARG A 468 -6.27 16.55 19.63
CA ARG A 468 -7.68 16.31 19.29
C ARG A 468 -8.08 14.96 19.87
N GLY A 469 -8.84 14.94 20.94
CA GLY A 469 -9.09 13.74 21.73
C GLY A 469 -7.76 13.16 22.25
N GLU A 470 -7.45 11.93 21.92
CA GLU A 470 -6.19 11.29 22.34
C GLU A 470 -5.04 11.48 21.34
N GLN A 471 -5.31 12.00 20.15
CA GLN A 471 -4.30 12.16 19.10
C GLN A 471 -3.59 13.51 19.24
N GLN A 472 -2.28 13.48 19.10
CA GLN A 472 -1.46 14.68 18.93
C GLN A 472 -0.97 14.75 17.48
N PHE A 473 -0.86 15.97 16.96
CA PHE A 473 -0.34 16.23 15.61
C PHE A 473 0.17 17.65 15.50
N PHE A 474 0.98 17.91 14.47
CA PHE A 474 1.41 19.25 14.12
C PHE A 474 0.57 19.76 12.95
N SER A 475 0.24 21.06 12.98
CA SER A 475 -0.42 21.74 11.88
C SER A 475 0.14 23.13 11.71
N THR A 476 0.49 23.47 10.47
CA THR A 476 1.04 24.79 10.16
C THR A 476 -0.06 25.70 9.63
N LEU A 477 -0.13 26.89 10.22
CA LEU A 477 -1.04 27.95 9.81
C LEU A 477 -0.26 29.10 9.20
N ARG A 478 -0.87 29.81 8.27
CA ARG A 478 -0.33 31.05 7.68
C ARG A 478 -1.10 32.25 8.18
N ALA A 479 -0.37 33.31 8.56
CA ALA A 479 -0.98 34.55 8.99
C ALA A 479 -1.88 35.12 7.86
N LEU A 480 -3.12 35.46 8.20
CA LEU A 480 -4.06 36.00 7.25
C LEU A 480 -3.55 37.37 6.73
N ASN A 481 -3.66 37.58 5.44
CA ASN A 481 -3.49 38.92 4.86
C ASN A 481 -4.71 39.72 5.30
N GLY A 482 -4.53 40.53 6.37
CA GLY A 482 -5.61 41.46 6.76
C GLY A 482 -5.85 42.42 5.60
N GLU A 483 -7.13 42.63 5.27
CA GLU A 483 -7.60 43.75 4.47
C GLU A 483 -7.29 45.07 5.16
#